data_22917838c766fe4c5cb68f3481cf4342
#
_entry.id   22917838c766fe4c5cb68f3481cf4342
#
_cell.length_a   1.000
_cell.length_b   1.000
_cell.length_c   1.000
_cell.angle_alpha   90.00
_cell.angle_beta   90.00
_cell.angle_gamma   90.00
#
_symmetry.space_group_name_H-M   'P 1'
#
loop_
_entity.id
_entity.type
_entity.pdbx_description
1 polymer ?
#
loop_
_entity_poly.entity_id
_entity_poly.type
_entity_poly.pdbx_seq_one_letter_code
_entity_poly.pdbx_strand_id
1 'polypeptide(L)'
;IYQEYDQNHFLYLDKLPTESLDQIIYYMLKKEIYPPLITENLVQEIIKQIHSQKPNIEISLPVNFVFIKKYNNIAVRKKEIDDTYYVKYESFYKDQQLHYFLTDQGHLHDGVFLSKEDFPIVIRCFKNGDTIKTSGGTKKVSRLFIDRKIPRDERKIWPIVENCHGEIILIPHIAKNIKYLYTKPNVFVIKYDTCKWGVRYAQGYKRNIIYRRRN
;
A
#
# COMPACT_ATOMS: atom_id res chain seq x y z
N ILE A 1 15.73 -2.97 27.10
CA ILE A 1 15.11 -3.81 26.04
C ILE A 1 13.59 -3.69 26.10
N TYR A 2 12.95 -4.08 27.22
CA TYR A 2 11.49 -4.06 27.31
C TYR A 2 10.92 -2.64 27.17
N GLN A 3 11.47 -1.67 27.86
CA GLN A 3 11.08 -0.26 27.71
C GLN A 3 11.36 0.29 26.32
N GLU A 4 12.43 -0.15 25.68
CA GLU A 4 12.77 0.23 24.30
C GLU A 4 11.73 -0.31 23.31
N TYR A 5 11.27 -1.56 23.51
CA TYR A 5 10.19 -2.13 22.71
C TYR A 5 8.87 -1.38 22.90
N ASP A 6 8.51 -1.08 24.16
CA ASP A 6 7.29 -0.35 24.49
C ASP A 6 7.23 1.05 23.86
N GLN A 7 8.39 1.69 23.67
CA GLN A 7 8.48 3.01 23.05
C GLN A 7 8.53 2.97 21.53
N ASN A 8 9.27 2.02 20.97
CA ASN A 8 9.62 2.00 19.55
C ASN A 8 8.82 0.97 18.73
N HIS A 9 8.22 -0.04 19.39
CA HIS A 9 7.55 -1.18 18.77
C HIS A 9 8.46 -2.01 17.85
N PHE A 10 9.76 -1.94 18.02
CA PHE A 10 10.77 -2.78 17.39
C PHE A 10 12.04 -2.87 18.25
N LEU A 11 12.85 -3.90 18.00
CA LEU A 11 14.16 -4.10 18.65
C LEU A 11 15.23 -4.39 17.61
N TYR A 12 16.48 -4.07 17.95
CA TYR A 12 17.66 -4.42 17.17
C TYR A 12 18.24 -5.74 17.65
N LEU A 13 18.41 -6.71 16.77
CA LEU A 13 18.89 -8.06 17.10
C LEU A 13 20.31 -8.08 17.70
N ASP A 14 21.20 -7.23 17.20
CA ASP A 14 22.59 -7.12 17.69
C ASP A 14 22.71 -6.60 19.12
N LYS A 15 21.64 -6.00 19.64
CA LYS A 15 21.55 -5.49 21.00
C LYS A 15 20.88 -6.48 21.97
N LEU A 16 20.41 -7.64 21.48
CA LEU A 16 19.68 -8.59 22.28
C LEU A 16 20.61 -9.68 22.83
N PRO A 17 20.51 -10.02 24.13
CA PRO A 17 21.19 -11.17 24.68
C PRO A 17 20.62 -12.46 24.13
N THR A 18 21.46 -13.29 23.55
CA THR A 18 21.06 -14.55 22.92
C THR A 18 20.41 -15.52 23.92
N GLU A 19 20.89 -15.48 25.17
CA GLU A 19 20.43 -16.35 26.26
C GLU A 19 18.99 -16.08 26.72
N SER A 20 18.48 -14.87 26.46
CA SER A 20 17.12 -14.45 26.89
C SER A 20 16.21 -14.16 25.69
N LEU A 21 16.59 -14.61 24.50
CA LEU A 21 15.84 -14.31 23.29
C LEU A 21 14.42 -14.84 23.32
N ASP A 22 14.20 -16.00 23.91
CA ASP A 22 12.89 -16.62 24.12
C ASP A 22 11.97 -15.74 24.97
N GLN A 23 12.48 -15.21 26.08
CA GLN A 23 11.74 -14.33 26.98
C GLN A 23 11.41 -12.99 26.29
N ILE A 24 12.34 -12.46 25.51
CA ILE A 24 12.15 -11.21 24.78
C ILE A 24 11.08 -11.40 23.70
N ILE A 25 11.17 -12.47 22.90
CA ILE A 25 10.16 -12.78 21.88
C ILE A 25 8.79 -13.01 22.53
N TYR A 26 8.73 -13.79 23.60
CA TYR A 26 7.48 -13.99 24.33
C TYR A 26 6.88 -12.67 24.82
N TYR A 27 7.72 -11.76 25.37
CA TYR A 27 7.27 -10.43 25.79
C TYR A 27 6.71 -9.61 24.64
N MET A 28 7.40 -9.57 23.50
CA MET A 28 6.93 -8.86 22.31
C MET A 28 5.57 -9.40 21.84
N LEU A 29 5.41 -10.72 21.81
CA LEU A 29 4.16 -11.37 21.42
C LEU A 29 3.03 -11.05 22.42
N LYS A 30 3.31 -11.13 23.72
CA LYS A 30 2.32 -10.88 24.79
C LYS A 30 1.74 -9.47 24.78
N LYS A 31 2.46 -8.49 24.26
CA LYS A 31 1.97 -7.11 24.13
C LYS A 31 0.85 -6.99 23.10
N GLU A 32 0.89 -7.81 22.07
CA GLU A 32 -0.01 -7.70 20.92
C GLU A 32 -1.03 -8.83 20.84
N ILE A 33 -0.71 -9.99 21.41
CA ILE A 33 -1.49 -11.22 21.28
C ILE A 33 -1.90 -11.73 22.66
N TYR A 34 -3.13 -12.21 22.77
CA TYR A 34 -3.63 -12.85 23.99
C TYR A 34 -2.75 -14.05 24.40
N PRO A 35 -2.19 -14.07 25.64
CA PRO A 35 -1.15 -15.02 26.04
C PRO A 35 -1.46 -16.51 25.78
N PRO A 36 -2.68 -17.04 26.00
CA PRO A 36 -3.00 -18.44 25.69
C PRO A 36 -2.81 -18.86 24.24
N LEU A 37 -2.70 -17.93 23.31
CA LEU A 37 -2.44 -18.19 21.90
C LEU A 37 -0.94 -18.24 21.57
N ILE A 38 -0.08 -17.92 22.54
CA ILE A 38 1.38 -17.93 22.38
C ILE A 38 1.89 -19.28 22.88
N THR A 39 2.12 -20.20 21.93
CA THR A 39 2.66 -21.52 22.26
C THR A 39 4.19 -21.47 22.29
N GLU A 40 4.79 -22.36 23.06
CA GLU A 40 6.24 -22.54 23.09
C GLU A 40 6.80 -22.85 21.70
N ASN A 41 6.12 -23.70 20.93
CA ASN A 41 6.51 -24.03 19.56
C ASN A 41 6.54 -22.79 18.65
N LEU A 42 5.63 -21.85 18.84
CA LEU A 42 5.62 -20.59 18.08
C LEU A 42 6.86 -19.74 18.38
N VAL A 43 7.21 -19.63 19.66
CA VAL A 43 8.41 -18.90 20.10
C VAL A 43 9.67 -19.53 19.52
N GLN A 44 9.79 -20.87 19.61
CA GLN A 44 10.94 -21.61 19.09
C GLN A 44 11.06 -21.51 17.57
N GLU A 45 9.94 -21.54 16.84
CA GLU A 45 9.95 -21.35 15.38
C GLU A 45 10.43 -19.93 15.01
N ILE A 46 9.99 -18.91 15.74
CA ILE A 46 10.47 -17.54 15.53
C ILE A 46 11.98 -17.45 15.78
N ILE A 47 12.48 -18.02 16.86
CA ILE A 47 13.92 -18.03 17.19
C ILE A 47 14.72 -18.75 16.09
N LYS A 48 14.26 -19.93 15.66
CA LYS A 48 14.88 -20.68 14.56
C LYS A 48 14.96 -19.84 13.29
N GLN A 49 13.91 -19.13 12.95
CA GLN A 49 13.90 -18.25 11.77
C GLN A 49 14.81 -17.01 11.97
N ILE A 50 14.88 -16.44 13.17
CA ILE A 50 15.80 -15.33 13.48
C ILE A 50 17.26 -15.75 13.20
N HIS A 51 17.64 -16.95 13.61
CA HIS A 51 18.99 -17.50 13.38
C HIS A 51 19.25 -17.90 11.91
N SER A 52 18.22 -17.91 11.07
CA SER A 52 18.42 -18.15 9.65
C SER A 52 19.16 -16.99 8.98
N GLN A 53 19.94 -17.31 7.95
CA GLN A 53 20.71 -16.32 7.17
C GLN A 53 19.83 -15.35 6.35
N LYS A 54 18.50 -15.49 6.43
CA LYS A 54 17.56 -14.67 5.65
C LYS A 54 17.48 -13.24 6.21
N PRO A 55 17.73 -12.22 5.39
CA PRO A 55 17.67 -10.83 5.86
C PRO A 55 16.25 -10.34 6.15
N ASN A 56 15.25 -10.94 5.52
CA ASN A 56 13.84 -10.59 5.68
C ASN A 56 13.03 -11.84 5.95
N ILE A 57 12.28 -11.84 7.05
CA ILE A 57 11.42 -12.93 7.51
C ILE A 57 10.07 -12.34 7.88
N GLU A 58 9.02 -13.05 7.54
CA GLU A 58 7.66 -12.74 7.94
C GLU A 58 6.99 -14.05 8.38
N ILE A 59 6.54 -14.10 9.65
CA ILE A 59 5.87 -15.26 10.25
C ILE A 59 4.47 -14.84 10.64
N SER A 60 3.45 -15.50 10.08
CA SER A 60 2.05 -15.25 10.45
C SER A 60 1.79 -15.70 11.89
N LEU A 61 1.17 -14.81 12.66
CA LEU A 61 0.82 -15.00 14.05
C LEU A 61 -0.71 -15.07 14.21
N PRO A 62 -1.22 -15.60 15.34
CA PRO A 62 -2.64 -15.55 15.65
C PRO A 62 -3.23 -14.13 15.63
N VAL A 63 -4.56 -14.05 15.46
CA VAL A 63 -5.34 -12.80 15.56
C VAL A 63 -4.88 -11.72 14.60
N ASN A 64 -4.46 -12.12 13.39
CA ASN A 64 -4.06 -11.17 12.34
C ASN A 64 -2.80 -10.34 12.65
N PHE A 65 -1.87 -10.90 13.43
CA PHE A 65 -0.55 -10.34 13.65
C PHE A 65 0.51 -11.04 12.78
N VAL A 66 1.66 -10.43 12.69
CA VAL A 66 2.83 -10.93 11.97
C VAL A 66 4.09 -10.56 12.73
N PHE A 67 5.00 -11.52 12.89
CA PHE A 67 6.36 -11.26 13.31
C PHE A 67 7.21 -10.95 12.08
N ILE A 68 7.94 -9.85 12.12
CA ILE A 68 8.77 -9.38 11.02
C ILE A 68 10.21 -9.25 11.50
N LYS A 69 11.13 -9.81 10.69
CA LYS A 69 12.56 -9.47 10.74
C LYS A 69 12.90 -8.74 9.46
N LYS A 70 13.48 -7.57 9.55
CA LYS A 70 14.04 -6.81 8.43
C LYS A 70 15.49 -6.48 8.76
N TYR A 71 16.42 -7.23 8.16
CA TYR A 71 17.83 -7.17 8.50
C TYR A 71 18.06 -7.37 10.00
N ASN A 72 18.49 -6.33 10.71
CA ASN A 72 18.76 -6.33 12.13
C ASN A 72 17.56 -5.97 13.01
N ASN A 73 16.43 -5.60 12.43
CA ASN A 73 15.24 -5.18 13.15
C ASN A 73 14.22 -6.31 13.26
N ILE A 74 13.66 -6.49 14.47
CA ILE A 74 12.51 -7.36 14.72
C ILE A 74 11.33 -6.58 15.30
N ALA A 75 10.13 -6.95 14.90
CA ALA A 75 8.88 -6.33 15.37
C ALA A 75 7.72 -7.31 15.31
N VAL A 76 6.73 -7.12 16.17
CA VAL A 76 5.40 -7.70 16.03
C VAL A 76 4.46 -6.60 15.54
N ARG A 77 3.73 -6.86 14.49
CA ARG A 77 2.78 -5.89 13.92
C ARG A 77 1.47 -6.56 13.60
N LYS A 78 0.40 -5.82 13.68
CA LYS A 78 -0.86 -6.27 13.12
C LYS A 78 -0.67 -6.47 11.63
N LYS A 79 -1.05 -7.65 11.13
CA LYS A 79 -1.06 -7.90 9.70
C LYS A 79 -2.00 -6.87 9.09
N GLU A 80 -1.48 -6.00 8.25
CA GLU A 80 -2.34 -5.11 7.49
C GLU A 80 -3.29 -6.03 6.74
N ILE A 81 -4.56 -5.94 7.05
CA ILE A 81 -5.62 -6.55 6.24
C ILE A 81 -5.34 -6.00 4.86
N ASP A 82 -5.31 -6.85 3.88
CA ASP A 82 -5.19 -6.45 2.48
C ASP A 82 -6.18 -5.30 2.28
N ASP A 83 -5.68 -4.06 2.39
CA ASP A 83 -6.47 -2.83 2.19
C ASP A 83 -6.82 -2.70 0.69
N THR A 84 -7.07 -3.86 0.06
CA THR A 84 -7.57 -3.90 -1.29
C THR A 84 -8.95 -3.25 -1.28
N TYR A 85 -9.11 -2.23 -2.05
CA TYR A 85 -10.37 -1.56 -2.24
C TYR A 85 -10.82 -1.72 -3.69
N TYR A 86 -12.12 -1.71 -3.86
CA TYR A 86 -12.79 -1.72 -5.15
C TYR A 86 -14.00 -0.80 -5.04
N VAL A 87 -13.99 0.29 -5.80
CA VAL A 87 -15.08 1.26 -5.83
C VAL A 87 -15.53 1.44 -7.27
N LYS A 88 -16.82 1.27 -7.51
CA LYS A 88 -17.44 1.41 -8.82
C LYS A 88 -18.30 2.67 -8.85
N TYR A 89 -18.11 3.48 -9.86
CA TYR A 89 -18.90 4.67 -10.15
C TYR A 89 -19.70 4.44 -11.42
N GLU A 90 -21.01 4.35 -11.29
CA GLU A 90 -21.90 4.13 -12.43
C GLU A 90 -22.06 5.39 -13.30
N SER A 91 -21.88 6.56 -12.69
CA SER A 91 -21.96 7.85 -13.36
C SER A 91 -21.09 8.87 -12.64
N PHE A 92 -21.14 10.13 -13.08
CA PHE A 92 -20.47 11.23 -12.39
C PHE A 92 -20.86 11.28 -10.91
N TYR A 93 -19.85 11.22 -10.04
CA TYR A 93 -20.02 11.25 -8.58
C TYR A 93 -18.78 11.86 -7.92
N LYS A 94 -18.99 12.67 -6.88
CA LYS A 94 -17.93 13.21 -6.03
C LYS A 94 -17.85 12.40 -4.75
N ASP A 95 -16.78 11.63 -4.59
CA ASP A 95 -16.51 10.90 -3.35
C ASP A 95 -15.46 11.62 -2.51
N GLN A 96 -15.89 12.14 -1.37
CA GLN A 96 -15.02 12.84 -0.43
C GLN A 96 -14.19 11.86 0.43
N GLN A 97 -14.63 10.62 0.58
CA GLN A 97 -13.95 9.66 1.45
C GLN A 97 -12.68 9.11 0.78
N LEU A 98 -12.72 8.91 -0.53
CA LEU A 98 -11.59 8.39 -1.30
C LEU A 98 -10.73 9.49 -1.93
N HIS A 99 -11.11 10.75 -1.77
CA HIS A 99 -10.40 11.91 -2.35
C HIS A 99 -10.21 11.84 -3.87
N TYR A 100 -11.07 11.09 -4.55
CA TYR A 100 -11.20 11.11 -6.01
C TYR A 100 -12.34 12.03 -6.38
N PHE A 101 -12.06 12.91 -7.32
CA PHE A 101 -13.07 13.82 -7.84
C PHE A 101 -13.32 13.50 -9.29
N LEU A 102 -14.55 13.10 -9.59
CA LEU A 102 -15.10 13.21 -10.91
C LEU A 102 -15.68 14.62 -11.03
N THR A 103 -15.08 15.46 -11.82
CA THR A 103 -15.53 16.85 -11.99
C THR A 103 -15.63 17.21 -13.46
N ASP A 104 -16.57 18.04 -13.82
CA ASP A 104 -16.71 18.66 -15.13
C ASP A 104 -15.68 19.79 -15.36
N GLN A 105 -15.01 20.21 -14.28
CA GLN A 105 -14.00 21.25 -14.32
C GLN A 105 -12.65 20.67 -13.88
N GLY A 106 -11.65 20.77 -14.70
CA GLY A 106 -10.33 20.29 -14.30
C GLY A 106 -9.24 20.61 -15.32
N HIS A 107 -8.02 20.68 -14.82
CA HIS A 107 -6.85 20.80 -15.66
C HIS A 107 -6.29 19.41 -15.96
N LEU A 108 -5.80 19.22 -17.18
CA LEU A 108 -5.21 17.97 -17.66
C LEU A 108 -4.02 17.49 -16.80
N HIS A 109 -3.46 18.39 -15.98
CA HIS A 109 -2.28 18.09 -15.17
C HIS A 109 -2.54 17.00 -14.13
N ASP A 110 -3.72 16.96 -13.54
CA ASP A 110 -4.02 16.14 -12.37
C ASP A 110 -4.94 14.95 -12.66
N GLY A 111 -5.46 14.83 -13.87
CA GLY A 111 -6.43 13.78 -14.20
C GLY A 111 -6.45 13.38 -15.67
N VAL A 112 -7.53 12.73 -16.05
CA VAL A 112 -7.85 12.30 -17.41
C VAL A 112 -9.26 12.73 -17.77
N PHE A 113 -9.54 12.93 -19.04
CA PHE A 113 -10.87 13.23 -19.54
C PHE A 113 -11.63 11.93 -19.84
N LEU A 114 -12.91 11.88 -19.45
CA LEU A 114 -13.80 10.75 -19.64
C LEU A 114 -15.02 11.16 -20.43
N SER A 115 -15.56 10.23 -21.19
CA SER A 115 -16.89 10.35 -21.79
C SER A 115 -17.90 9.54 -20.96
N LYS A 116 -19.19 9.76 -21.22
CA LYS A 116 -20.26 8.94 -20.60
C LYS A 116 -20.13 7.46 -20.95
N GLU A 117 -19.54 7.14 -22.09
CA GLU A 117 -19.33 5.79 -22.60
C GLU A 117 -18.22 5.03 -21.83
N ASP A 118 -17.38 5.75 -21.09
CA ASP A 118 -16.32 5.13 -20.27
C ASP A 118 -16.86 4.57 -18.94
N PHE A 119 -18.08 4.97 -18.56
CA PHE A 119 -18.71 4.48 -17.33
C PHE A 119 -19.34 3.09 -17.51
N PRO A 120 -19.35 2.29 -16.43
CA PRO A 120 -18.88 2.57 -15.07
C PRO A 120 -17.36 2.65 -14.96
N ILE A 121 -16.89 3.57 -14.11
CA ILE A 121 -15.49 3.70 -13.76
C ILE A 121 -15.21 2.89 -12.49
N VAL A 122 -14.11 2.18 -12.47
CA VAL A 122 -13.65 1.41 -11.32
C VAL A 122 -12.34 1.99 -10.79
N ILE A 123 -12.28 2.23 -9.49
CA ILE A 123 -11.05 2.56 -8.78
C ILE A 123 -10.71 1.39 -7.86
N ARG A 124 -9.58 0.78 -8.08
CA ARG A 124 -9.12 -0.41 -7.36
C ARG A 124 -7.64 -0.38 -7.06
N CYS A 125 -7.18 -1.28 -6.21
CA CYS A 125 -5.76 -1.51 -6.01
C CYS A 125 -5.10 -2.14 -7.23
N PHE A 126 -3.78 -1.92 -7.33
CA PHE A 126 -2.94 -2.58 -8.33
C PHE A 126 -3.03 -4.10 -8.25
N LYS A 127 -3.02 -4.74 -9.42
CA LYS A 127 -2.93 -6.19 -9.59
C LYS A 127 -1.73 -6.55 -10.47
N ASN A 128 -1.13 -7.71 -10.20
CA ASN A 128 -0.09 -8.24 -11.08
C ASN A 128 -0.66 -8.49 -12.49
N GLY A 129 0.07 -8.06 -13.50
CA GLY A 129 -0.38 -8.13 -14.88
C GLY A 129 -0.97 -6.83 -15.43
N ASP A 130 -1.29 -5.86 -14.57
CA ASP A 130 -1.80 -4.56 -15.01
C ASP A 130 -0.89 -3.88 -16.02
N THR A 131 -1.50 -3.37 -17.09
CA THR A 131 -0.82 -2.63 -18.16
C THR A 131 -1.55 -1.34 -18.51
N ILE A 132 -0.83 -0.33 -18.92
CA ILE A 132 -1.38 0.96 -19.37
C ILE A 132 -0.77 1.36 -20.71
N LYS A 133 -1.61 1.92 -21.60
CA LYS A 133 -1.18 2.47 -22.90
C LYS A 133 -0.68 3.91 -22.70
N THR A 134 0.58 4.13 -23.00
CA THR A 134 1.23 5.46 -22.94
C THR A 134 1.71 5.90 -24.32
N SER A 135 2.19 7.12 -24.45
CA SER A 135 2.82 7.60 -25.71
C SER A 135 4.01 6.74 -26.15
N GLY A 136 4.69 6.08 -25.20
CA GLY A 136 5.79 5.14 -25.47
C GLY A 136 5.35 3.68 -25.61
N GLY A 137 4.07 3.40 -25.91
CA GLY A 137 3.49 2.06 -26.04
C GLY A 137 2.90 1.53 -24.76
N THR A 138 2.54 0.24 -24.78
CA THR A 138 1.97 -0.46 -23.61
C THR A 138 3.05 -0.78 -22.59
N LYS A 139 2.85 -0.34 -21.35
CA LYS A 139 3.78 -0.57 -20.24
C LYS A 139 3.14 -1.36 -19.11
N LYS A 140 3.90 -2.28 -18.51
CA LYS A 140 3.49 -2.95 -17.27
C LYS A 140 3.50 -1.95 -16.12
N VAL A 141 2.42 -1.90 -15.34
CA VAL A 141 2.30 -1.00 -14.17
C VAL A 141 3.38 -1.29 -13.13
N SER A 142 3.69 -2.58 -12.90
CA SER A 142 4.78 -2.98 -12.00
C SER A 142 6.13 -2.37 -12.40
N ARG A 143 6.41 -2.24 -13.72
CA ARG A 143 7.64 -1.60 -14.18
C ARG A 143 7.64 -0.11 -13.91
N LEU A 144 6.52 0.58 -14.15
CA LEU A 144 6.38 2.01 -13.82
C LEU A 144 6.61 2.29 -12.34
N PHE A 145 6.14 1.41 -11.45
CA PHE A 145 6.40 1.52 -10.02
C PHE A 145 7.89 1.39 -9.67
N ILE A 146 8.60 0.46 -10.34
CA ILE A 146 10.04 0.27 -10.15
C ILE A 146 10.80 1.50 -10.62
N ASP A 147 10.50 1.96 -11.82
CA ASP A 147 11.15 3.13 -12.44
C ASP A 147 10.95 4.40 -11.60
N ARG A 148 9.80 4.53 -10.93
CA ARG A 148 9.46 5.62 -10.00
C ARG A 148 9.93 5.36 -8.57
N LYS A 149 10.63 4.23 -8.31
CA LYS A 149 11.12 3.83 -6.98
C LYS A 149 10.03 3.81 -5.91
N ILE A 150 8.80 3.43 -6.30
CA ILE A 150 7.69 3.27 -5.35
C ILE A 150 7.99 2.07 -4.44
N PRO A 151 7.93 2.21 -3.10
CA PRO A 151 8.11 1.11 -2.16
C PRO A 151 7.12 -0.03 -2.41
N ARG A 152 7.56 -1.29 -2.17
CA ARG A 152 6.77 -2.47 -2.48
C ARG A 152 5.42 -2.50 -1.76
N ASP A 153 5.40 -2.07 -0.51
CA ASP A 153 4.20 -2.05 0.32
C ASP A 153 3.17 -1.02 -0.20
N GLU A 154 3.65 0.13 -0.68
CA GLU A 154 2.79 1.17 -1.27
C GLU A 154 2.18 0.74 -2.62
N ARG A 155 2.88 -0.11 -3.40
CA ARG A 155 2.38 -0.59 -4.70
C ARG A 155 1.08 -1.36 -4.56
N LYS A 156 0.94 -2.16 -3.48
CA LYS A 156 -0.23 -3.02 -3.26
C LYS A 156 -1.52 -2.24 -3.13
N ILE A 157 -1.45 -1.05 -2.52
CA ILE A 157 -2.60 -0.18 -2.28
C ILE A 157 -2.69 0.98 -3.26
N TRP A 158 -1.79 1.04 -4.27
CA TRP A 158 -1.79 2.13 -5.23
C TRP A 158 -3.05 2.12 -6.09
N PRO A 159 -3.73 3.28 -6.23
CA PRO A 159 -4.96 3.36 -7.01
C PRO A 159 -4.72 3.15 -8.50
N ILE A 160 -5.56 2.33 -9.08
CA ILE A 160 -5.67 2.08 -10.51
C ILE A 160 -7.08 2.45 -10.91
N VAL A 161 -7.23 3.27 -11.93
CA VAL A 161 -8.52 3.69 -12.46
C VAL A 161 -8.77 2.99 -13.80
N GLU A 162 -9.86 2.25 -13.89
CA GLU A 162 -10.31 1.52 -15.07
C GLU A 162 -11.63 2.08 -15.61
N ASN A 163 -11.83 1.96 -16.92
CA ASN A 163 -13.12 2.21 -17.56
C ASN A 163 -13.99 0.95 -17.58
N CYS A 164 -15.21 1.06 -18.14
CA CYS A 164 -16.15 -0.05 -18.28
C CYS A 164 -15.63 -1.25 -19.11
N HIS A 165 -14.60 -1.04 -19.91
CA HIS A 165 -13.96 -2.08 -20.72
C HIS A 165 -12.77 -2.75 -20.01
N GLY A 166 -12.50 -2.42 -18.74
CA GLY A 166 -11.33 -2.92 -18.00
C GLY A 166 -9.99 -2.33 -18.47
N GLU A 167 -10.04 -1.24 -19.25
CA GLU A 167 -8.83 -0.56 -19.72
C GLU A 167 -8.35 0.42 -18.67
N ILE A 168 -7.08 0.32 -18.24
CA ILE A 168 -6.52 1.26 -17.28
C ILE A 168 -6.34 2.62 -17.94
N ILE A 169 -6.99 3.62 -17.38
CA ILE A 169 -7.04 4.98 -17.90
C ILE A 169 -6.12 5.94 -17.13
N LEU A 170 -5.94 5.70 -15.82
CA LEU A 170 -5.12 6.54 -14.97
C LEU A 170 -4.45 5.73 -13.87
N ILE A 171 -3.19 6.00 -13.65
CA ILE A 171 -2.44 5.66 -12.45
C ILE A 171 -2.02 6.99 -11.83
N PRO A 172 -2.69 7.47 -10.77
CA PRO A 172 -2.45 8.80 -10.21
C PRO A 172 -0.97 9.06 -9.95
N HIS A 173 -0.49 10.23 -10.38
CA HIS A 173 0.91 10.70 -10.30
C HIS A 173 1.96 9.87 -11.05
N ILE A 174 1.57 8.80 -11.74
CA ILE A 174 2.51 7.90 -12.42
C ILE A 174 2.32 7.91 -13.93
N ALA A 175 1.12 7.61 -14.41
CA ALA A 175 0.86 7.51 -15.83
C ALA A 175 -0.62 7.76 -16.18
N LYS A 176 -0.83 8.25 -17.38
CA LYS A 176 -2.14 8.42 -18.00
C LYS A 176 -2.20 7.64 -19.30
N ASN A 177 -3.35 7.07 -19.59
CA ASN A 177 -3.56 6.41 -20.87
C ASN A 177 -3.63 7.47 -21.98
N ILE A 178 -2.89 7.23 -23.06
CA ILE A 178 -2.77 8.18 -24.18
C ILE A 178 -4.12 8.56 -24.80
N LYS A 179 -5.08 7.65 -24.81
CA LYS A 179 -6.42 7.92 -25.36
C LYS A 179 -7.20 8.98 -24.57
N TYR A 180 -6.81 9.22 -23.31
CA TYR A 180 -7.52 10.09 -22.35
C TYR A 180 -6.79 11.41 -22.07
N LEU A 181 -5.81 11.77 -22.91
CA LEU A 181 -5.05 13.01 -22.77
C LEU A 181 -5.71 14.21 -23.44
N TYR A 182 -6.68 13.96 -24.32
CA TYR A 182 -7.29 14.99 -25.15
C TYR A 182 -8.67 15.37 -24.65
N THR A 183 -8.93 16.69 -24.58
CA THR A 183 -10.23 17.26 -24.24
C THR A 183 -11.27 16.86 -25.28
N LYS A 184 -12.39 16.25 -24.82
CA LYS A 184 -13.55 15.96 -25.65
C LYS A 184 -14.72 16.82 -25.15
N PRO A 185 -15.65 17.26 -26.02
CA PRO A 185 -16.90 17.90 -25.57
C PRO A 185 -17.68 16.96 -24.63
N ASN A 186 -18.27 17.50 -23.57
CA ASN A 186 -19.05 16.75 -22.58
C ASN A 186 -18.23 15.73 -21.74
N VAL A 187 -17.10 16.12 -21.24
CA VAL A 187 -16.13 15.25 -20.60
C VAL A 187 -16.02 15.52 -19.12
N PHE A 188 -15.93 14.46 -18.36
CA PHE A 188 -15.63 14.48 -16.94
C PHE A 188 -14.13 14.28 -16.72
N VAL A 189 -13.58 14.91 -15.69
CA VAL A 189 -12.19 14.78 -15.31
C VAL A 189 -12.12 14.05 -13.97
N ILE A 190 -11.31 13.01 -13.92
CA ILE A 190 -10.90 12.43 -12.64
C ILE A 190 -9.74 13.28 -12.13
N LYS A 191 -9.94 13.91 -11.00
CA LYS A 191 -8.91 14.62 -10.25
C LYS A 191 -8.59 13.84 -8.99
N TYR A 192 -7.33 13.71 -8.70
CA TYR A 192 -6.83 13.06 -7.50
C TYR A 192 -6.24 14.12 -6.55
N ASP A 193 -6.77 14.21 -5.35
CA ASP A 193 -6.26 15.13 -4.34
C ASP A 193 -5.25 14.43 -3.44
N THR A 194 -3.99 14.86 -3.55
CA THR A 194 -2.87 14.32 -2.74
C THR A 194 -2.87 14.81 -1.29
N CYS A 195 -3.63 15.85 -0.97
CA CYS A 195 -3.52 16.49 0.36
C CYS A 195 -4.00 15.60 1.51
N LYS A 196 -4.78 14.58 1.23
CA LYS A 196 -5.36 13.70 2.24
C LYS A 196 -4.82 12.27 2.26
N TRP A 197 -3.98 11.92 1.28
CA TRP A 197 -3.31 10.61 1.24
C TRP A 197 -1.82 10.82 1.46
N GLY A 198 -1.32 10.45 2.65
CA GLY A 198 0.08 10.59 2.95
C GLY A 198 0.96 9.60 2.18
N VAL A 199 1.15 9.76 0.87
CA VAL A 199 2.14 9.00 0.10
C VAL A 199 3.46 9.74 0.11
N ARG A 200 4.52 9.10 0.58
CA ARG A 200 5.87 9.66 0.57
C ARG A 200 6.57 9.35 -0.75
N TYR A 201 6.85 10.35 -1.55
CA TYR A 201 7.74 10.22 -2.71
C TYR A 201 9.19 10.46 -2.34
N ALA A 202 10.08 9.57 -2.76
CA ALA A 202 11.52 9.81 -2.67
C ALA A 202 11.96 10.73 -3.82
N GLN A 203 12.59 11.82 -3.48
CA GLN A 203 13.22 12.89 -4.24
C GLN A 203 12.38 14.15 -4.47
N GLY A 204 12.66 15.16 -3.64
CA GLY A 204 12.41 16.58 -3.90
C GLY A 204 10.99 17.08 -3.73
N TYR A 205 10.01 16.22 -3.57
CA TYR A 205 8.62 16.58 -3.31
C TYR A 205 8.24 16.23 -1.88
N LYS A 206 7.58 17.16 -1.18
CA LYS A 206 7.11 16.97 0.21
C LYS A 206 6.30 15.69 0.32
N ARG A 207 6.76 14.79 1.17
CA ARG A 207 6.17 13.49 1.44
C ARG A 207 4.95 13.62 2.34
N ASN A 208 3.80 13.13 1.90
CA ASN A 208 2.63 12.91 2.74
C ASN A 208 2.28 11.42 2.73
N ILE A 209 2.06 10.83 3.91
CA ILE A 209 1.73 9.41 4.10
C ILE A 209 0.22 9.26 4.20
N ILE A 210 -0.31 8.24 3.54
CA ILE A 210 -1.70 7.85 3.67
C ILE A 210 -1.88 6.95 4.89
N TYR A 211 -2.61 7.41 5.87
CA TYR A 211 -3.18 6.56 6.90
C TYR A 211 -4.70 6.64 6.84
N ARG A 212 -5.34 5.50 6.66
CA ARG A 212 -6.78 5.37 6.88
C ARG A 212 -7.01 5.17 8.37
N ARG A 213 -7.55 6.15 9.07
CA ARG A 213 -8.23 5.88 10.35
C ARG A 213 -9.63 5.37 10.00
N ARG A 214 -9.95 4.15 10.43
CA ARG A 214 -11.34 3.72 10.57
C ARG A 214 -11.85 4.30 11.89
N ASN A 215 -12.98 4.98 11.81
CA ASN A 215 -13.89 5.10 12.96
C ASN A 215 -14.62 3.76 13.10
#